data_c8d58485f7908cd92c33eb8e65edce77
#
_entry.id   c8d58485f7908cd92c33eb8e65edce77
#
_cell.length_a   1.000
_cell.length_b   1.000
_cell.length_c   1.000
_cell.angle_alpha   90.00
_cell.angle_beta   90.00
_cell.angle_gamma   90.00
#
_symmetry.space_group_name_H-M   'P 1'
#
loop_
_entity.id
_entity.type
_entity.pdbx_description
1 polymer ?
#
loop_
_entity_poly.entity_id
_entity_poly.type
_entity_poly.pdbx_seq_one_letter_code
_entity_poly.pdbx_strand_id
1 'polypeptide(L)'
;MIDQILEYNKSFVAQRSYEKYLTDKYPDKKLAVLSCMDTRLTELLPAALGLKNGDAKIIKNAGGLVISPFDSAIRSLIVAIYELGVEEIMVVAHSNCGACHMSFSHFHEEMTRRGVTDETLDVIRKCGSDLDSWLEGFKDTPTSVRKTVETIKTHPLIPEDVVVRGFIIDSVTGALEEITEEL
;
A
#
# COMPACT_ATOMS: atom_id res chain seq x y z
N MET A 1 -11.02 23.22 -4.24
CA MET A 1 -9.82 22.33 -4.19
C MET A 1 -9.57 21.64 -5.54
N ILE A 2 -10.48 20.81 -6.05
CA ILE A 2 -10.29 20.08 -7.33
C ILE A 2 -10.06 21.07 -8.49
N ASP A 3 -10.85 22.13 -8.60
CA ASP A 3 -10.70 23.13 -9.67
C ASP A 3 -9.33 23.84 -9.64
N GLN A 4 -8.79 24.09 -8.45
CA GLN A 4 -7.44 24.65 -8.29
C GLN A 4 -6.35 23.69 -8.79
N ILE A 5 -6.53 22.38 -8.55
CA ILE A 5 -5.63 21.34 -9.06
C ILE A 5 -5.68 21.28 -10.59
N LEU A 6 -6.88 21.36 -11.18
CA LEU A 6 -7.05 21.38 -12.64
C LEU A 6 -6.39 22.60 -13.28
N GLU A 7 -6.50 23.77 -12.66
CA GLU A 7 -5.86 24.99 -13.17
C GLU A 7 -4.33 24.92 -13.07
N TYR A 8 -3.80 24.42 -11.96
CA TYR A 8 -2.37 24.17 -11.82
C TYR A 8 -1.87 23.17 -12.88
N ASN A 9 -2.63 22.09 -13.14
CA ASN A 9 -2.26 21.08 -14.13
C ASN A 9 -2.14 21.66 -15.54
N LYS A 10 -3.04 22.57 -15.96
CA LYS A 10 -2.92 23.27 -17.23
C LYS A 10 -1.60 24.02 -17.37
N SER A 11 -1.21 24.74 -16.32
CA SER A 11 0.07 25.45 -16.28
C SER A 11 1.28 24.51 -16.32
N PHE A 12 1.22 23.39 -15.58
CA PHE A 12 2.24 22.35 -15.57
C PHE A 12 2.49 21.76 -16.97
N VAL A 13 1.41 21.48 -17.71
CA VAL A 13 1.49 20.97 -19.09
C VAL A 13 1.99 22.05 -20.05
N ALA A 14 1.46 23.27 -19.97
CA ALA A 14 1.86 24.37 -20.85
C ALA A 14 3.35 24.73 -20.71
N GLN A 15 3.91 24.63 -19.50
CA GLN A 15 5.31 24.86 -19.21
C GLN A 15 6.22 23.64 -19.46
N ARG A 16 5.65 22.53 -19.92
CA ARG A 16 6.34 21.24 -20.16
C ARG A 16 7.06 20.70 -18.91
N SER A 17 6.58 21.02 -17.71
CA SER A 17 7.19 20.63 -16.43
C SER A 17 7.20 19.10 -16.22
N TYR A 18 6.52 18.34 -17.05
CA TYR A 18 6.51 16.87 -17.08
C TYR A 18 7.77 16.25 -17.66
N GLU A 19 8.60 17.00 -18.40
CA GLU A 19 9.76 16.43 -19.13
C GLU A 19 10.74 15.70 -18.23
N LYS A 20 10.96 16.19 -17.02
CA LYS A 20 11.83 15.55 -16.02
C LYS A 20 11.29 14.24 -15.44
N TYR A 21 10.03 13.89 -15.75
CA TYR A 21 9.38 12.66 -15.28
C TYR A 21 9.18 11.63 -16.39
N LEU A 22 9.71 11.87 -17.59
CA LEU A 22 9.57 10.94 -18.70
C LEU A 22 10.30 9.64 -18.38
N THR A 23 9.59 8.54 -18.51
CA THR A 23 10.08 7.16 -18.37
C THR A 23 9.12 6.23 -19.10
N ASP A 24 9.42 4.96 -19.18
CA ASP A 24 8.50 3.96 -19.71
C ASP A 24 7.69 3.25 -18.60
N LYS A 25 6.94 2.20 -18.96
CA LYS A 25 6.11 1.47 -18.01
C LYS A 25 6.85 0.41 -17.19
N TYR A 26 8.06 0.06 -17.54
CA TYR A 26 8.82 -0.98 -16.86
C TYR A 26 9.66 -0.38 -15.73
N PRO A 27 9.71 -1.00 -14.54
CA PRO A 27 10.53 -0.49 -13.45
C PRO A 27 12.01 -0.82 -13.69
N ASP A 28 12.87 0.22 -13.77
CA ASP A 28 14.30 0.07 -14.04
C ASP A 28 15.01 -0.86 -13.04
N LYS A 29 14.52 -0.88 -11.77
CA LYS A 29 15.08 -1.73 -10.70
C LYS A 29 14.36 -3.08 -10.56
N LYS A 30 13.39 -3.40 -11.43
CA LYS A 30 12.56 -4.60 -11.32
C LYS A 30 11.94 -4.79 -9.93
N LEU A 31 11.66 -3.70 -9.26
CA LEU A 31 11.21 -3.63 -7.87
C LEU A 31 9.75 -3.21 -7.78
N ALA A 32 8.99 -3.86 -6.88
CA ALA A 32 7.73 -3.34 -6.37
C ALA A 32 7.83 -3.04 -4.87
N VAL A 33 7.22 -1.93 -4.45
CA VAL A 33 7.13 -1.53 -3.05
C VAL A 33 5.66 -1.45 -2.66
N LEU A 34 5.22 -2.30 -1.74
CA LEU A 34 3.91 -2.22 -1.09
C LEU A 34 4.07 -1.41 0.20
N SER A 35 3.35 -0.30 0.32
CA SER A 35 3.44 0.57 1.50
C SER A 35 2.13 1.24 1.87
N CYS A 36 2.10 1.89 3.05
CA CYS A 36 0.95 2.63 3.52
C CYS A 36 0.67 3.88 2.67
N MET A 37 -0.62 4.21 2.53
CA MET A 37 -1.09 5.44 1.89
C MET A 37 -0.89 6.71 2.73
N ASP A 38 -0.26 6.62 3.89
CA ASP A 38 0.04 7.75 4.77
C ASP A 38 0.71 8.89 3.99
N THR A 39 0.20 10.11 4.17
CA THR A 39 0.65 11.29 3.43
C THR A 39 2.10 11.64 3.70
N ARG A 40 2.63 11.33 4.90
CA ARG A 40 4.04 11.54 5.27
C ARG A 40 5.01 10.73 4.39
N LEU A 41 4.54 9.61 3.82
CA LEU A 41 5.33 8.70 2.98
C LEU A 41 5.26 9.02 1.49
N THR A 42 4.52 10.05 1.09
CA THR A 42 4.32 10.33 -0.34
C THR A 42 5.64 10.69 -1.04
N GLU A 43 6.46 11.52 -0.42
CA GLU A 43 7.79 11.89 -0.92
C GLU A 43 8.92 11.24 -0.11
N LEU A 44 8.75 11.09 1.22
CA LEU A 44 9.77 10.54 2.10
C LEU A 44 10.16 9.10 1.71
N LEU A 45 9.20 8.23 1.42
CA LEU A 45 9.49 6.83 1.12
C LEU A 45 10.39 6.68 -0.13
N PRO A 46 10.04 7.19 -1.32
CA PRO A 46 10.93 7.07 -2.47
C PRO A 46 12.26 7.78 -2.26
N ALA A 47 12.29 8.94 -1.59
CA ALA A 47 13.52 9.66 -1.31
C ALA A 47 14.46 8.87 -0.39
N ALA A 48 13.94 8.30 0.71
CA ALA A 48 14.72 7.49 1.65
C ALA A 48 15.26 6.18 1.02
N LEU A 49 14.53 5.61 0.05
CA LEU A 49 14.96 4.44 -0.70
C LEU A 49 15.85 4.79 -1.91
N GLY A 50 16.13 6.06 -2.17
CA GLY A 50 16.90 6.50 -3.34
C GLY A 50 16.21 6.21 -4.67
N LEU A 51 14.88 6.15 -4.68
CA LEU A 51 14.08 5.84 -5.88
C LEU A 51 13.70 7.12 -6.63
N LYS A 52 13.79 7.05 -7.95
CA LYS A 52 13.33 8.09 -8.90
C LYS A 52 12.09 7.61 -9.63
N ASN A 53 11.46 8.52 -10.36
CA ASN A 53 10.37 8.17 -11.27
C ASN A 53 10.86 7.15 -12.32
N GLY A 54 10.17 6.01 -12.43
CA GLY A 54 10.56 4.91 -13.32
C GLY A 54 11.30 3.76 -12.62
N ASP A 55 11.91 3.97 -11.45
CA ASP A 55 12.74 2.95 -10.78
C ASP A 55 11.94 1.75 -10.27
N ALA A 56 10.75 1.96 -9.72
CA ALA A 56 9.96 0.92 -9.04
C ALA A 56 8.46 1.10 -9.21
N LYS A 57 7.70 0.03 -8.98
CA LYS A 57 6.23 0.09 -8.84
C LYS A 57 5.89 0.37 -7.38
N ILE A 58 5.18 1.47 -7.12
CA ILE A 58 4.74 1.84 -5.78
C ILE A 58 3.25 1.51 -5.65
N ILE A 59 2.93 0.57 -4.77
CA ILE A 59 1.56 0.14 -4.45
C ILE A 59 1.25 0.68 -3.06
N LYS A 60 0.14 1.42 -2.91
CA LYS A 60 -0.26 2.00 -1.63
C LYS A 60 -1.68 1.62 -1.27
N ASN A 61 -1.87 1.21 -0.02
CA ASN A 61 -3.18 0.98 0.58
C ASN A 61 -3.19 1.37 2.07
N ALA A 62 -4.34 1.26 2.72
CA ALA A 62 -4.45 1.51 4.16
C ALA A 62 -3.63 0.46 4.93
N GLY A 63 -2.59 0.91 5.62
CA GLY A 63 -1.69 0.07 6.42
C GLY A 63 -0.50 -0.53 5.66
N GLY A 64 -0.47 -0.53 4.33
CA GLY A 64 0.59 -1.19 3.55
C GLY A 64 0.55 -2.72 3.66
N LEU A 65 -0.66 -3.29 3.66
CA LEU A 65 -0.93 -4.69 4.01
C LEU A 65 -1.54 -5.49 2.86
N VAL A 66 -1.41 -6.82 2.94
CA VAL A 66 -2.28 -7.78 2.26
C VAL A 66 -3.33 -8.25 3.26
N ILE A 67 -4.60 -7.95 2.99
CA ILE A 67 -5.73 -8.30 3.86
C ILE A 67 -6.28 -9.68 3.51
N SER A 68 -6.30 -10.01 2.22
CA SER A 68 -6.74 -11.32 1.73
C SER A 68 -5.91 -11.77 0.53
N PRO A 69 -5.88 -13.09 0.25
CA PRO A 69 -5.11 -13.62 -0.89
C PRO A 69 -5.55 -13.11 -2.26
N PHE A 70 -6.73 -12.52 -2.37
CA PHE A 70 -7.28 -12.00 -3.64
C PHE A 70 -7.65 -10.50 -3.54
N ASP A 71 -6.96 -9.77 -2.69
CA ASP A 71 -7.15 -8.32 -2.60
C ASP A 71 -6.45 -7.56 -3.75
N SER A 72 -6.66 -6.25 -3.76
CA SER A 72 -6.11 -5.36 -4.78
C SER A 72 -4.58 -5.24 -4.72
N ALA A 73 -3.95 -5.44 -3.55
CA ALA A 73 -2.51 -5.43 -3.40
C ALA A 73 -1.89 -6.65 -4.10
N ILE A 74 -2.39 -7.84 -3.80
CA ILE A 74 -1.96 -9.10 -4.47
C ILE A 74 -2.16 -9.01 -5.99
N ARG A 75 -3.33 -8.55 -6.45
CA ARG A 75 -3.58 -8.35 -7.88
C ARG A 75 -2.54 -7.43 -8.52
N SER A 76 -2.19 -6.33 -7.84
CA SER A 76 -1.20 -5.37 -8.35
C SER A 76 0.20 -5.97 -8.39
N LEU A 77 0.58 -6.77 -7.41
CA LEU A 77 1.86 -7.49 -7.38
C LEU A 77 1.95 -8.52 -8.51
N ILE A 78 0.89 -9.30 -8.75
CA ILE A 78 0.82 -10.26 -9.85
C ILE A 78 1.02 -9.55 -11.21
N VAL A 79 0.34 -8.43 -11.43
CA VAL A 79 0.54 -7.63 -12.66
C VAL A 79 1.98 -7.10 -12.74
N ALA A 80 2.55 -6.64 -11.63
CA ALA A 80 3.92 -6.13 -11.59
C ALA A 80 4.94 -7.22 -11.94
N ILE A 81 4.74 -8.45 -11.50
CA ILE A 81 5.60 -9.60 -11.79
C ILE A 81 5.47 -10.02 -13.27
N TYR A 82 4.26 -10.40 -13.68
CA TYR A 82 4.06 -11.07 -14.98
C TYR A 82 4.06 -10.12 -16.18
N GLU A 83 3.57 -8.88 -16.02
CA GLU A 83 3.46 -7.93 -17.12
C GLU A 83 4.58 -6.89 -17.13
N LEU A 84 5.19 -6.61 -15.99
CA LEU A 84 6.14 -5.51 -15.85
C LEU A 84 7.55 -5.95 -15.41
N GLY A 85 7.77 -7.27 -15.24
CA GLY A 85 9.08 -7.85 -15.00
C GLY A 85 9.66 -7.56 -13.62
N VAL A 86 8.83 -7.39 -12.60
CA VAL A 86 9.28 -7.26 -11.21
C VAL A 86 9.83 -8.59 -10.70
N GLU A 87 10.99 -8.55 -10.08
CA GLU A 87 11.70 -9.70 -9.51
C GLU A 87 11.83 -9.58 -7.99
N GLU A 88 11.69 -8.37 -7.43
CA GLU A 88 11.82 -8.11 -5.99
C GLU A 88 10.65 -7.31 -5.45
N ILE A 89 10.19 -7.66 -4.25
CA ILE A 89 9.09 -7.00 -3.55
C ILE A 89 9.56 -6.55 -2.16
N MET A 90 9.40 -5.27 -1.86
CA MET A 90 9.53 -4.71 -0.52
C MET A 90 8.15 -4.46 0.07
N VAL A 91 7.88 -5.01 1.26
CA VAL A 91 6.74 -4.63 2.09
C VAL A 91 7.24 -3.62 3.12
N VAL A 92 6.80 -2.37 3.02
CA VAL A 92 7.32 -1.27 3.85
C VAL A 92 6.18 -0.67 4.66
N ALA A 93 6.05 -1.10 5.93
CA ALA A 93 5.22 -0.44 6.93
C ALA A 93 5.94 0.79 7.51
N HIS A 94 5.29 1.52 8.42
CA HIS A 94 5.91 2.72 9.02
C HIS A 94 5.56 2.89 10.50
N SER A 95 6.38 3.67 11.20
CA SER A 95 6.13 4.07 12.59
C SER A 95 4.87 4.94 12.71
N ASN A 96 4.15 4.80 13.83
CA ASN A 96 2.92 5.56 14.11
C ASN A 96 1.86 5.49 13.00
N CYS A 97 1.61 4.28 12.48
CA CYS A 97 0.58 4.04 11.47
C CYS A 97 -0.82 4.16 12.07
N GLY A 98 -1.68 4.96 11.45
CA GLY A 98 -3.08 5.09 11.87
C GLY A 98 -3.86 3.77 11.82
N ALA A 99 -3.45 2.83 10.98
CA ALA A 99 -4.09 1.52 10.89
C ALA A 99 -3.94 0.65 12.16
N CYS A 100 -2.97 0.96 13.05
CA CYS A 100 -2.87 0.32 14.36
C CYS A 100 -4.05 0.62 15.29
N HIS A 101 -4.81 1.65 15.01
CA HIS A 101 -5.93 2.11 15.83
C HIS A 101 -7.29 1.96 15.15
N MET A 102 -7.32 1.33 13.98
CA MET A 102 -8.56 1.07 13.27
C MET A 102 -9.37 -0.01 14.00
N SER A 103 -10.66 0.22 14.14
CA SER A 103 -11.62 -0.77 14.63
C SER A 103 -12.95 -0.62 13.92
N PHE A 104 -13.66 -1.72 13.72
CA PHE A 104 -14.98 -1.68 13.11
C PHE A 104 -15.94 -0.78 13.91
N SER A 105 -15.89 -0.81 15.25
CA SER A 105 -16.77 0.02 16.09
C SER A 105 -16.60 1.52 15.79
N HIS A 106 -15.37 2.00 15.65
CA HIS A 106 -15.11 3.39 15.31
C HIS A 106 -15.66 3.74 13.91
N PHE A 107 -15.40 2.87 12.91
CA PHE A 107 -15.96 3.07 11.57
C PHE A 107 -17.48 3.05 11.55
N HIS A 108 -18.11 2.17 12.32
CA HIS A 108 -19.57 2.09 12.43
C HIS A 108 -20.17 3.41 12.95
N GLU A 109 -19.61 3.96 14.02
CA GLU A 109 -20.03 5.27 14.56
C GLU A 109 -19.91 6.38 13.51
N GLU A 110 -18.77 6.46 12.80
CA GLU A 110 -18.52 7.47 11.78
C GLU A 110 -19.43 7.29 10.54
N MET A 111 -19.65 6.06 10.09
CA MET A 111 -20.57 5.74 9.00
C MET A 111 -22.00 6.12 9.35
N THR A 112 -22.47 5.78 10.55
CA THR A 112 -23.80 6.12 11.03
C THR A 112 -24.01 7.64 11.11
N ARG A 113 -23.01 8.36 11.61
CA ARG A 113 -23.02 9.84 11.63
C ARG A 113 -23.16 10.46 10.24
N ARG A 114 -22.71 9.77 9.20
CA ARG A 114 -22.76 10.18 7.79
C ARG A 114 -23.93 9.60 7.02
N GLY A 115 -24.89 8.93 7.71
CA GLY A 115 -26.13 8.44 7.13
C GLY A 115 -26.12 7.01 6.61
N VAL A 116 -25.05 6.23 6.85
CA VAL A 116 -25.08 4.78 6.59
C VAL A 116 -25.93 4.12 7.67
N THR A 117 -26.93 3.33 7.27
CA THR A 117 -27.85 2.67 8.20
C THR A 117 -27.37 1.25 8.55
N ASP A 118 -27.80 0.74 9.70
CA ASP A 118 -27.54 -0.65 10.09
C ASP A 118 -28.14 -1.66 9.09
N GLU A 119 -29.29 -1.34 8.49
CA GLU A 119 -29.87 -2.15 7.40
C GLU A 119 -28.90 -2.30 6.22
N THR A 120 -28.19 -1.23 5.83
CA THR A 120 -27.18 -1.27 4.76
C THR A 120 -26.04 -2.20 5.14
N LEU A 121 -25.53 -2.10 6.37
CA LEU A 121 -24.46 -2.96 6.87
C LEU A 121 -24.89 -4.43 6.93
N ASP A 122 -26.12 -4.70 7.37
CA ASP A 122 -26.69 -6.05 7.42
C ASP A 122 -26.85 -6.67 6.02
N VAL A 123 -27.23 -5.89 5.02
CA VAL A 123 -27.29 -6.35 3.63
C VAL A 123 -25.89 -6.76 3.14
N ILE A 124 -24.88 -5.95 3.41
CA ILE A 124 -23.49 -6.24 3.00
C ILE A 124 -22.98 -7.53 3.68
N ARG A 125 -23.23 -7.70 4.98
CA ARG A 125 -22.88 -8.94 5.71
C ARG A 125 -23.58 -10.18 5.12
N LYS A 126 -24.87 -10.05 4.78
CA LYS A 126 -25.62 -11.14 4.12
C LYS A 126 -25.11 -11.49 2.74
N CYS A 127 -24.41 -10.57 2.05
CA CYS A 127 -23.70 -10.85 0.79
C CYS A 127 -22.36 -11.59 1.01
N GLY A 128 -22.00 -11.95 2.24
CA GLY A 128 -20.80 -12.72 2.56
C GLY A 128 -19.56 -11.89 2.86
N SER A 129 -19.70 -10.59 3.05
CA SER A 129 -18.58 -9.72 3.44
C SER A 129 -18.43 -9.67 4.97
N ASP A 130 -17.27 -10.05 5.46
CA ASP A 130 -16.89 -9.87 6.86
C ASP A 130 -16.37 -8.44 7.08
N LEU A 131 -17.30 -7.49 7.25
CA LEU A 131 -16.99 -6.08 7.44
C LEU A 131 -16.15 -5.83 8.70
N ASP A 132 -16.39 -6.61 9.74
CA ASP A 132 -15.74 -6.42 11.03
C ASP A 132 -14.22 -6.70 10.89
N SER A 133 -13.88 -7.86 10.34
CA SER A 133 -12.48 -8.20 10.04
C SER A 133 -11.87 -7.33 8.94
N TRP A 134 -12.65 -6.92 7.94
CA TRP A 134 -12.15 -6.13 6.82
C TRP A 134 -11.74 -4.71 7.20
N LEU A 135 -12.42 -4.11 8.19
CA LEU A 135 -12.13 -2.77 8.71
C LEU A 135 -11.29 -2.79 9.99
N GLU A 136 -10.97 -3.96 10.51
CA GLU A 136 -10.10 -4.08 11.68
C GLU A 136 -8.65 -3.75 11.31
N GLY A 137 -7.97 -3.03 12.20
CA GLY A 137 -6.55 -2.73 12.05
C GLY A 137 -5.66 -3.86 12.57
N PHE A 138 -4.39 -3.55 12.72
CA PHE A 138 -3.41 -4.48 13.29
C PHE A 138 -2.88 -3.94 14.64
N LYS A 139 -2.52 -4.84 15.55
CA LYS A 139 -2.05 -4.46 16.89
C LYS A 139 -0.55 -4.19 16.95
N ASP A 140 0.21 -4.85 16.08
CA ASP A 140 1.66 -4.84 16.08
C ASP A 140 2.20 -4.75 14.66
N THR A 141 3.03 -3.72 14.41
CA THR A 141 3.55 -3.44 13.07
C THR A 141 4.51 -4.53 12.58
N PRO A 142 5.50 -4.99 13.34
CA PRO A 142 6.38 -6.09 12.92
C PRO A 142 5.63 -7.36 12.54
N THR A 143 4.68 -7.80 13.38
CA THR A 143 3.84 -8.98 13.11
C THR A 143 3.02 -8.81 11.84
N SER A 144 2.48 -7.63 11.60
CA SER A 144 1.71 -7.31 10.41
C SER A 144 2.57 -7.38 9.14
N VAL A 145 3.81 -6.88 9.19
CA VAL A 145 4.78 -6.99 8.10
C VAL A 145 5.10 -8.45 7.81
N ARG A 146 5.46 -9.25 8.83
CA ARG A 146 5.76 -10.69 8.67
C ARG A 146 4.60 -11.43 8.02
N LYS A 147 3.38 -11.23 8.52
CA LYS A 147 2.17 -11.86 7.96
C LYS A 147 1.94 -11.48 6.49
N THR A 148 2.15 -10.22 6.14
CA THR A 148 2.01 -9.74 4.76
C THR A 148 3.08 -10.38 3.86
N VAL A 149 4.34 -10.42 4.30
CA VAL A 149 5.44 -11.09 3.58
C VAL A 149 5.15 -12.57 3.38
N GLU A 150 4.72 -13.27 4.44
CA GLU A 150 4.35 -14.68 4.37
C GLU A 150 3.20 -14.92 3.38
N THR A 151 2.14 -14.10 3.45
CA THR A 151 1.00 -14.21 2.53
C THR A 151 1.42 -14.03 1.07
N ILE A 152 2.37 -13.13 0.79
CA ILE A 152 2.89 -12.93 -0.57
C ILE A 152 3.75 -14.13 -0.99
N LYS A 153 4.70 -14.55 -0.15
CA LYS A 153 5.62 -15.69 -0.44
C LYS A 153 4.89 -17.02 -0.66
N THR A 154 3.81 -17.26 0.08
CA THR A 154 3.04 -18.52 0.00
C THR A 154 1.88 -18.45 -1.00
N HIS A 155 1.71 -17.33 -1.70
CA HIS A 155 0.60 -17.17 -2.63
C HIS A 155 0.81 -18.02 -3.90
N PRO A 156 -0.14 -18.86 -4.28
CA PRO A 156 0.04 -19.86 -5.35
C PRO A 156 0.28 -19.27 -6.75
N LEU A 157 0.02 -17.97 -6.94
CA LEU A 157 0.25 -17.26 -8.21
C LEU A 157 1.51 -16.37 -8.19
N ILE A 158 2.28 -16.40 -7.12
CA ILE A 158 3.56 -15.66 -7.03
C ILE A 158 4.70 -16.68 -7.15
N PRO A 159 5.61 -16.52 -8.13
CA PRO A 159 6.71 -17.45 -8.34
C PRO A 159 7.66 -17.48 -7.14
N GLU A 160 8.22 -18.67 -6.84
CA GLU A 160 9.14 -18.87 -5.70
C GLU A 160 10.47 -18.12 -5.85
N ASP A 161 10.87 -17.74 -7.07
CA ASP A 161 12.08 -16.98 -7.35
C ASP A 161 11.94 -15.47 -7.13
N VAL A 162 10.72 -14.98 -6.87
CA VAL A 162 10.49 -13.58 -6.50
C VAL A 162 10.93 -13.34 -5.06
N VAL A 163 11.88 -12.45 -4.88
CA VAL A 163 12.39 -12.07 -3.55
C VAL A 163 11.39 -11.17 -2.83
N VAL A 164 10.94 -11.55 -1.63
CA VAL A 164 10.02 -10.75 -0.82
C VAL A 164 10.63 -10.47 0.54
N ARG A 165 10.76 -9.18 0.90
CA ARG A 165 11.34 -8.76 2.19
C ARG A 165 10.48 -7.71 2.86
N GLY A 166 10.46 -7.70 4.20
CA GLY A 166 9.66 -6.81 5.03
C GLY A 166 10.50 -5.76 5.75
N PHE A 167 9.98 -4.54 5.84
CA PHE A 167 10.66 -3.40 6.43
C PHE A 167 9.69 -2.52 7.22
N ILE A 168 10.24 -1.76 8.18
CA ILE A 168 9.56 -0.64 8.83
C ILE A 168 10.39 0.62 8.57
N ILE A 169 9.75 1.66 8.03
CA ILE A 169 10.36 2.97 7.86
C ILE A 169 9.91 3.91 8.99
N ASP A 170 10.85 4.64 9.57
CA ASP A 170 10.50 5.74 10.47
C ASP A 170 9.87 6.88 9.67
N SER A 171 8.64 7.27 10.02
CA SER A 171 7.85 8.25 9.27
C SER A 171 8.32 9.70 9.41
N VAL A 172 9.37 9.95 10.19
CA VAL A 172 9.99 11.28 10.38
C VAL A 172 11.37 11.34 9.73
N THR A 173 12.21 10.36 10.01
CA THR A 173 13.62 10.37 9.59
C THR A 173 13.88 9.61 8.31
N GLY A 174 12.99 8.70 7.91
CA GLY A 174 13.19 7.79 6.79
C GLY A 174 14.14 6.62 7.10
N ALA A 175 14.55 6.44 8.36
CA ALA A 175 15.35 5.27 8.75
C ALA A 175 14.59 3.98 8.48
N LEU A 176 15.25 3.03 7.82
CA LEU A 176 14.65 1.76 7.39
C LEU A 176 15.23 0.60 8.21
N GLU A 177 14.37 -0.19 8.81
CA GLU A 177 14.71 -1.40 9.54
C GLU A 177 14.11 -2.62 8.85
N GLU A 178 14.91 -3.66 8.64
CA GLU A 178 14.43 -4.91 8.07
C GLU A 178 13.81 -5.79 9.16
N ILE A 179 12.64 -6.34 8.87
CA ILE A 179 11.93 -7.27 9.75
C ILE A 179 12.22 -8.70 9.27
N THR A 180 13.12 -9.36 9.96
CA THR A 180 13.46 -10.76 9.70
C THR A 180 12.43 -11.70 10.31
N GLU A 181 12.36 -12.92 9.77
CA GLU A 181 11.63 -14.01 10.42
C GLU A 181 12.31 -14.30 11.77
N GLU A 182 11.52 -14.37 12.86
CA GLU A 182 12.02 -14.95 14.10
C GLU A 182 12.21 -16.45 13.86
N LEU A 183 13.45 -16.92 14.03
CA LEU A 183 13.81 -18.33 13.97
C LEU A 183 13.13 -19.15 15.07
#